data_fcf66edd4acd9211a71ab872231d0559
#
_entry.id   fcf66edd4acd9211a71ab872231d0559
#
_cell.length_a   1.000
_cell.length_b   1.000
_cell.length_c   1.000
_cell.angle_alpha   90.00
_cell.angle_beta   90.00
_cell.angle_gamma   90.00
#
_symmetry.space_group_name_H-M   'P 1'
#
loop_
_entity.id
_entity.type
_entity.pdbx_description
1 polymer ?
#
loop_
_entity_poly.entity_id
_entity_poly.type
_entity_poly.pdbx_seq_one_letter_code
_entity_poly.pdbx_strand_id
1 'polypeptide(L)'
;MKKIFTLLLICVAIISVAQEKIPAIVTEPDALAALKGHIQGACCSEDAIYLSHVEGIFKLDWNGNVLKHTALPKHTGDICYWKGRIYDSLYNDVDGETNIIVLDDDINIVGSFKTPGGGCATVHDGFLYVGTGPRDSKPHRFNNITQFTLPDCRPVATMTLDYGVETRYAAQCLASDGKSIYAVFYATNGGDPCVILTPELKVVKSVRFNGSTGFDFLPPSRNHGKNPRCFRVKHIGDWHVPNDKPNPAQVRIDFFEVVDGKFVNITE
;
A
#
# COMPACT_ATOMS: atom_id res chain seq x y z
N MET A 1 41.37 20.94 -55.11
CA MET A 1 40.08 21.11 -54.42
C MET A 1 40.14 20.31 -53.12
N LYS A 2 40.37 20.99 -51.98
CA LYS A 2 40.43 20.35 -50.64
C LYS A 2 39.02 20.36 -50.07
N LYS A 3 38.41 19.18 -49.83
CA LYS A 3 37.14 19.03 -49.13
C LYS A 3 37.39 19.17 -47.64
N ILE A 4 36.92 20.24 -47.03
CA ILE A 4 36.91 20.46 -45.62
C ILE A 4 35.71 19.70 -45.07
N PHE A 5 35.95 18.62 -44.29
CA PHE A 5 34.93 17.92 -43.51
C PHE A 5 34.78 18.69 -42.20
N THR A 6 33.70 19.42 -42.06
CA THR A 6 33.32 20.05 -40.81
C THR A 6 32.62 18.98 -39.94
N LEU A 7 33.31 18.48 -38.93
CA LEU A 7 32.79 17.57 -37.94
C LEU A 7 31.93 18.39 -36.94
N LEU A 8 30.63 18.32 -37.06
CA LEU A 8 29.69 18.95 -36.11
C LEU A 8 29.65 18.09 -34.84
N LEU A 9 30.35 18.49 -33.81
CA LEU A 9 30.31 17.85 -32.48
C LEU A 9 29.04 18.31 -31.80
N ILE A 10 27.99 17.48 -31.79
CA ILE A 10 26.77 17.71 -31.00
C ILE A 10 27.11 17.28 -29.56
N CYS A 11 27.46 18.24 -28.72
CA CYS A 11 27.51 18.04 -27.27
C CYS A 11 26.08 17.92 -26.77
N VAL A 12 25.59 16.70 -26.58
CA VAL A 12 24.38 16.45 -25.81
C VAL A 12 24.76 16.66 -24.35
N ALA A 13 24.47 17.83 -23.82
CA ALA A 13 24.54 18.05 -22.38
C ALA A 13 23.45 17.19 -21.73
N ILE A 14 23.84 16.07 -21.16
CA ILE A 14 22.98 15.29 -20.27
C ILE A 14 22.83 16.15 -19.01
N ILE A 15 21.77 16.95 -18.95
CA ILE A 15 21.38 17.63 -17.73
C ILE A 15 20.86 16.50 -16.82
N SER A 16 21.72 16.02 -15.95
CA SER A 16 21.33 15.18 -14.82
C SER A 16 20.50 16.06 -13.90
N VAL A 17 19.16 16.00 -14.05
CA VAL A 17 18.28 16.59 -13.06
C VAL A 17 18.46 15.76 -11.79
N ALA A 18 19.06 16.37 -10.77
CA ALA A 18 19.19 15.71 -9.47
C ALA A 18 17.78 15.28 -9.02
N GLN A 19 17.63 14.01 -8.70
CA GLN A 19 16.34 13.49 -8.22
C GLN A 19 16.02 14.18 -6.90
N GLU A 20 14.87 14.83 -6.84
CA GLU A 20 14.38 15.48 -5.62
C GLU A 20 14.26 14.45 -4.50
N LYS A 21 14.87 14.75 -3.36
CA LYS A 21 14.78 13.94 -2.16
C LYS A 21 13.66 14.43 -1.26
N ILE A 22 12.98 13.53 -0.59
CA ILE A 22 11.89 13.82 0.34
C ILE A 22 12.33 13.35 1.72
N PRO A 23 12.28 14.21 2.77
CA PRO A 23 12.59 13.79 4.13
C PRO A 23 11.71 12.63 4.57
N ALA A 24 12.29 11.64 5.27
CA ALA A 24 11.50 10.58 5.89
C ALA A 24 10.57 11.18 6.94
N ILE A 25 9.36 10.64 7.04
CA ILE A 25 8.47 10.93 8.15
C ILE A 25 8.74 9.88 9.23
N VAL A 26 9.02 10.34 10.45
CA VAL A 26 9.22 9.47 11.62
C VAL A 26 8.30 9.98 12.72
N THR A 27 7.42 9.10 13.21
CA THR A 27 6.54 9.46 14.32
C THR A 27 7.32 9.59 15.63
N GLU A 28 6.81 10.40 16.55
CA GLU A 28 7.35 10.46 17.90
C GLU A 28 7.26 9.09 18.60
N PRO A 29 8.18 8.74 19.51
CA PRO A 29 8.25 7.41 20.12
C PRO A 29 6.94 6.92 20.73
N ASP A 30 6.22 7.77 21.44
CA ASP A 30 4.98 7.42 22.13
C ASP A 30 3.70 7.79 21.35
N ALA A 31 3.84 8.33 20.15
CA ALA A 31 2.70 8.79 19.35
C ALA A 31 1.73 7.65 19.01
N LEU A 32 2.23 6.43 18.91
CA LEU A 32 1.46 5.24 18.61
C LEU A 32 1.28 4.34 19.84
N ALA A 33 1.25 4.89 21.04
CA ALA A 33 1.13 4.12 22.30
C ALA A 33 -0.13 3.23 22.36
N ALA A 34 -1.18 3.57 21.63
CA ALA A 34 -2.38 2.74 21.48
C ALA A 34 -2.20 1.54 20.52
N LEU A 35 -1.05 1.48 19.80
CA LEU A 35 -0.76 0.40 18.87
C LEU A 35 -0.64 -0.92 19.60
N LYS A 36 -1.42 -1.90 19.17
CA LYS A 36 -1.26 -3.30 19.56
C LYS A 36 -0.89 -4.10 18.32
N GLY A 37 0.10 -4.99 18.48
CA GLY A 37 0.63 -5.75 17.34
C GLY A 37 1.46 -4.86 16.41
N HIS A 38 1.15 -4.87 15.12
CA HIS A 38 1.92 -4.18 14.09
C HIS A 38 1.03 -3.46 13.07
N ILE A 39 1.62 -2.61 12.25
CA ILE A 39 0.95 -1.97 11.12
C ILE A 39 0.61 -3.04 10.07
N GLN A 40 -0.59 -2.97 9.52
CA GLN A 40 -1.15 -3.91 8.56
C GLN A 40 -1.30 -3.30 7.16
N GLY A 41 -1.48 -1.98 7.09
CA GLY A 41 -1.67 -1.28 5.84
C GLY A 41 -1.56 0.22 6.00
N ALA A 42 -1.54 0.92 4.89
CA ALA A 42 -1.52 2.38 4.86
C ALA A 42 -2.15 2.92 3.59
N CYS A 43 -2.81 4.07 3.70
CA CYS A 43 -3.24 4.85 2.55
C CYS A 43 -3.10 6.34 2.84
N CYS A 44 -3.35 7.19 1.85
CA CYS A 44 -3.30 8.63 2.04
C CYS A 44 -4.39 9.39 1.31
N SER A 45 -4.69 10.59 1.83
CA SER A 45 -5.42 11.64 1.14
C SER A 45 -4.47 12.81 0.85
N GLU A 46 -4.99 13.89 0.28
CA GLU A 46 -4.24 15.16 0.12
C GLU A 46 -3.73 15.69 1.47
N ASP A 47 -4.50 15.51 2.54
CA ASP A 47 -4.31 16.17 3.83
C ASP A 47 -3.71 15.25 4.90
N ALA A 48 -3.81 13.92 4.74
CA ALA A 48 -3.46 12.98 5.81
C ALA A 48 -2.90 11.65 5.29
N ILE A 49 -2.15 10.98 6.17
CA ILE A 49 -1.75 9.58 6.05
C ILE A 49 -2.57 8.77 7.06
N TYR A 50 -3.05 7.62 6.65
CA TYR A 50 -3.79 6.69 7.49
C TYR A 50 -3.00 5.40 7.61
N LEU A 51 -2.90 4.88 8.84
CA LEU A 51 -2.20 3.63 9.15
C LEU A 51 -3.18 2.69 9.83
N SER A 52 -3.40 1.52 9.28
CA SER A 52 -4.11 0.45 9.96
C SER A 52 -3.15 -0.37 10.80
N HIS A 53 -3.60 -0.79 11.97
CA HIS A 53 -2.91 -1.75 12.84
C HIS A 53 -3.92 -2.78 13.35
N VAL A 54 -3.47 -3.82 14.02
CA VAL A 54 -4.29 -4.99 14.38
C VAL A 54 -5.68 -4.67 14.94
N GLU A 55 -5.83 -3.60 15.72
CA GLU A 55 -7.11 -3.27 16.38
C GLU A 55 -7.57 -1.82 16.12
N GLY A 56 -7.16 -1.20 15.02
CA GLY A 56 -7.61 0.17 14.76
C GLY A 56 -6.88 0.90 13.64
N ILE A 57 -7.17 2.19 13.53
CA ILE A 57 -6.61 3.08 12.53
C ILE A 57 -6.09 4.35 13.19
N PHE A 58 -4.90 4.81 12.77
CA PHE A 58 -4.37 6.14 13.06
C PHE A 58 -4.53 7.05 11.86
N LYS A 59 -4.87 8.31 12.12
CA LYS A 59 -4.78 9.43 11.17
C LYS A 59 -3.58 10.30 11.57
N LEU A 60 -2.66 10.53 10.65
CA LEU A 60 -1.49 11.37 10.83
C LEU A 60 -1.54 12.55 9.86
N ASP A 61 -0.95 13.68 10.24
CA ASP A 61 -0.59 14.70 9.26
C ASP A 61 0.66 14.28 8.46
N TRP A 62 1.00 15.07 7.44
CA TRP A 62 2.19 14.83 6.62
C TRP A 62 3.53 15.19 7.31
N ASN A 63 3.51 15.60 8.57
CA ASN A 63 4.69 15.75 9.42
C ASN A 63 4.88 14.54 10.36
N GLY A 64 3.93 13.60 10.38
CA GLY A 64 3.96 12.41 11.24
C GLY A 64 3.32 12.61 12.61
N ASN A 65 2.65 13.76 12.85
CA ASN A 65 1.90 13.96 14.08
C ASN A 65 0.60 13.15 14.04
N VAL A 66 0.31 12.42 15.11
CA VAL A 66 -0.95 11.71 15.25
C VAL A 66 -2.07 12.70 15.54
N LEU A 67 -3.05 12.78 14.63
CA LEU A 67 -4.22 13.64 14.76
C LEU A 67 -5.37 12.92 15.48
N LYS A 68 -5.53 11.61 15.20
CA LYS A 68 -6.62 10.80 15.76
C LYS A 68 -6.29 9.32 15.73
N HIS A 69 -6.87 8.56 16.66
CA HIS A 69 -6.91 7.12 16.66
C HIS A 69 -8.34 6.64 16.86
N THR A 70 -8.74 5.63 16.09
CA THR A 70 -10.03 4.94 16.24
C THR A 70 -9.79 3.45 16.40
N ALA A 71 -10.22 2.90 17.53
CA ALA A 71 -10.19 1.47 17.77
C ALA A 71 -11.24 0.76 16.90
N LEU A 72 -10.88 -0.39 16.34
CA LEU A 72 -11.78 -1.24 15.56
C LEU A 72 -11.95 -2.60 16.25
N PRO A 73 -13.12 -3.23 16.09
CA PRO A 73 -13.46 -4.40 16.88
C PRO A 73 -12.76 -5.71 16.47
N LYS A 74 -12.03 -5.70 15.38
CA LYS A 74 -11.41 -6.90 14.80
C LYS A 74 -10.05 -6.56 14.16
N HIS A 75 -9.28 -7.59 13.86
CA HIS A 75 -8.02 -7.51 13.16
C HIS A 75 -8.19 -6.80 11.82
N THR A 76 -7.64 -5.60 11.69
CA THR A 76 -7.63 -4.85 10.45
C THR A 76 -6.62 -5.44 9.50
N GLY A 77 -6.81 -5.20 8.23
CA GLY A 77 -5.84 -5.50 7.19
C GLY A 77 -5.35 -4.23 6.52
N ASP A 78 -5.12 -4.30 5.23
CA ASP A 78 -4.77 -3.16 4.43
C ASP A 78 -5.97 -2.24 4.21
N ILE A 79 -5.67 -0.98 3.96
CA ILE A 79 -6.66 0.09 3.80
C ILE A 79 -6.41 0.86 2.50
N CYS A 80 -7.46 1.40 1.91
CA CYS A 80 -7.34 2.32 0.80
C CYS A 80 -8.28 3.52 0.95
N TYR A 81 -7.90 4.63 0.31
CA TYR A 81 -8.66 5.89 0.34
C TYR A 81 -9.33 6.18 -1.01
N TRP A 82 -10.57 6.65 -0.97
CA TRP A 82 -11.28 7.13 -2.15
C TRP A 82 -12.34 8.17 -1.80
N LYS A 83 -12.19 9.38 -2.31
CA LYS A 83 -13.19 10.47 -2.22
C LYS A 83 -13.81 10.66 -0.84
N GLY A 84 -12.98 10.86 0.18
CA GLY A 84 -13.44 11.09 1.55
C GLY A 84 -13.88 9.83 2.29
N ARG A 85 -13.48 8.65 1.80
CA ARG A 85 -13.77 7.36 2.44
C ARG A 85 -12.52 6.50 2.52
N ILE A 86 -12.37 5.82 3.64
CA ILE A 86 -11.36 4.79 3.85
C ILE A 86 -12.09 3.45 3.88
N TYR A 87 -11.57 2.48 3.13
CA TYR A 87 -12.06 1.11 3.09
C TYR A 87 -11.03 0.23 3.77
N ASP A 88 -11.38 -0.30 4.94
CA ASP A 88 -10.54 -1.19 5.73
C ASP A 88 -10.94 -2.64 5.49
N SER A 89 -10.01 -3.42 4.98
CA SER A 89 -10.21 -4.83 4.68
C SER A 89 -9.87 -5.68 5.89
N LEU A 90 -10.86 -5.99 6.72
CA LEU A 90 -10.66 -6.80 7.93
C LEU A 90 -10.23 -8.23 7.61
N TYR A 91 -9.34 -8.75 8.44
CA TYR A 91 -9.16 -10.20 8.58
C TYR A 91 -10.25 -10.78 9.47
N ASN A 92 -10.95 -11.80 9.00
CA ASN A 92 -11.87 -12.54 9.84
C ASN A 92 -11.51 -14.02 9.86
N ASP A 93 -11.04 -14.47 11.03
CA ASP A 93 -10.57 -15.84 11.20
C ASP A 93 -11.69 -16.81 11.60
N VAL A 94 -12.89 -16.31 11.99
CA VAL A 94 -13.87 -17.13 12.70
C VAL A 94 -15.01 -17.61 11.81
N ASP A 95 -15.52 -16.82 10.89
CA ASP A 95 -16.81 -17.11 10.23
C ASP A 95 -16.73 -17.26 8.70
N GLY A 96 -15.53 -17.25 8.08
CA GLY A 96 -15.40 -17.28 6.62
C GLY A 96 -15.92 -16.05 5.90
N GLU A 97 -16.63 -15.17 6.58
CA GLU A 97 -17.12 -13.88 6.07
C GLU A 97 -16.25 -12.75 6.61
N THR A 98 -15.65 -11.99 5.72
CA THR A 98 -14.92 -10.79 6.06
C THR A 98 -15.79 -9.58 5.81
N ASN A 99 -15.52 -8.53 6.58
CA ASN A 99 -16.18 -7.25 6.38
C ASN A 99 -15.17 -6.24 5.87
N ILE A 100 -15.62 -5.39 4.97
CA ILE A 100 -14.98 -4.09 4.75
C ILE A 100 -15.67 -3.12 5.70
N ILE A 101 -14.87 -2.42 6.51
CA ILE A 101 -15.36 -1.26 7.28
C ILE A 101 -15.12 -0.01 6.43
N VAL A 102 -16.13 0.84 6.36
CA VAL A 102 -16.04 2.13 5.67
C VAL A 102 -15.96 3.23 6.73
N LEU A 103 -14.91 4.04 6.66
CA LEU A 103 -14.72 5.19 7.53
C LEU A 103 -14.74 6.48 6.70
N ASP A 104 -15.06 7.60 7.35
CA ASP A 104 -14.88 8.92 6.76
C ASP A 104 -13.44 9.44 6.92
N ASP A 105 -13.15 10.65 6.42
CA ASP A 105 -11.83 11.30 6.53
C ASP A 105 -11.36 11.48 7.98
N ASP A 106 -12.29 11.53 8.93
CA ASP A 106 -12.00 11.64 10.35
C ASP A 106 -11.96 10.30 11.06
N ILE A 107 -11.84 9.23 10.28
CA ILE A 107 -11.78 7.85 10.77
C ILE A 107 -12.96 7.48 11.70
N ASN A 108 -14.15 8.04 11.47
CA ASN A 108 -15.37 7.56 12.08
C ASN A 108 -15.99 6.47 11.22
N ILE A 109 -16.47 5.39 11.83
CA ILE A 109 -17.16 4.32 11.11
C ILE A 109 -18.49 4.85 10.56
N VAL A 110 -18.67 4.78 9.24
CA VAL A 110 -19.87 5.23 8.55
C VAL A 110 -20.63 4.09 7.86
N GLY A 111 -20.06 2.90 7.81
CA GLY A 111 -20.71 1.73 7.24
C GLY A 111 -19.82 0.48 7.24
N SER A 112 -20.40 -0.60 6.79
CA SER A 112 -19.68 -1.86 6.51
C SER A 112 -20.44 -2.69 5.50
N PHE A 113 -19.74 -3.58 4.81
CA PHE A 113 -20.35 -4.58 3.94
C PHE A 113 -19.56 -5.88 3.94
N LYS A 114 -20.22 -6.98 3.57
CA LYS A 114 -19.62 -8.31 3.56
C LYS A 114 -18.84 -8.56 2.27
N THR A 115 -17.73 -9.26 2.41
CA THR A 115 -16.90 -9.73 1.29
C THR A 115 -16.59 -11.22 1.46
N PRO A 116 -16.30 -11.97 0.38
CA PRO A 116 -15.93 -13.38 0.49
C PRO A 116 -14.54 -13.60 1.13
N GLY A 117 -13.87 -12.55 1.53
CA GLY A 117 -12.58 -12.55 2.19
C GLY A 117 -12.06 -11.14 2.35
N GLY A 118 -10.87 -10.99 2.92
CA GLY A 118 -10.25 -9.68 3.13
C GLY A 118 -8.77 -9.81 3.42
N GLY A 119 -8.15 -8.69 3.72
CA GLY A 119 -6.72 -8.60 4.07
C GLY A 119 -5.98 -7.52 3.30
N CYS A 120 -6.34 -7.26 2.06
CA CYS A 120 -5.80 -6.14 1.29
C CYS A 120 -6.88 -5.50 0.41
N ALA A 121 -6.76 -4.20 0.18
CA ALA A 121 -7.70 -3.44 -0.62
C ALA A 121 -7.03 -2.28 -1.35
N THR A 122 -7.53 -1.96 -2.57
CA THR A 122 -7.18 -0.72 -3.28
C THR A 122 -8.34 -0.26 -4.16
N VAL A 123 -8.32 1.01 -4.54
CA VAL A 123 -9.26 1.55 -5.53
C VAL A 123 -8.54 1.84 -6.84
N HIS A 124 -9.10 1.37 -7.93
CA HIS A 124 -8.65 1.66 -9.29
C HIS A 124 -9.84 1.94 -10.20
N ASP A 125 -9.81 3.05 -10.96
CA ASP A 125 -10.88 3.48 -11.87
C ASP A 125 -12.30 3.47 -11.26
N GLY A 126 -12.41 3.83 -9.98
CA GLY A 126 -13.70 3.89 -9.28
C GLY A 126 -14.25 2.53 -8.85
N PHE A 127 -13.48 1.48 -8.96
CA PHE A 127 -13.78 0.17 -8.41
C PHE A 127 -12.88 -0.15 -7.22
N LEU A 128 -13.46 -0.77 -6.19
CA LEU A 128 -12.72 -1.31 -5.06
C LEU A 128 -12.30 -2.76 -5.38
N TYR A 129 -11.04 -3.06 -5.22
CA TYR A 129 -10.45 -4.40 -5.35
C TYR A 129 -10.08 -4.92 -3.96
N VAL A 130 -10.59 -6.08 -3.60
CA VAL A 130 -10.35 -6.71 -2.29
C VAL A 130 -9.74 -8.09 -2.50
N GLY A 131 -8.58 -8.32 -1.91
CA GLY A 131 -7.92 -9.62 -1.95
C GLY A 131 -8.59 -10.61 -1.00
N THR A 132 -8.77 -11.84 -1.48
CA THR A 132 -9.50 -12.90 -0.76
C THR A 132 -8.72 -14.22 -0.78
N GLY A 133 -7.43 -14.13 -0.58
CA GLY A 133 -6.52 -15.29 -0.67
C GLY A 133 -6.57 -16.21 0.53
N PRO A 134 -5.84 -17.33 0.44
CA PRO A 134 -5.72 -18.30 1.52
C PRO A 134 -5.03 -17.65 2.74
N ARG A 135 -5.53 -18.00 3.92
CA ARG A 135 -5.11 -17.40 5.21
C ARG A 135 -4.14 -18.27 6.00
N ASP A 136 -3.72 -19.38 5.43
CA ASP A 136 -2.76 -20.25 6.09
C ASP A 136 -1.31 -19.84 5.74
N SER A 137 -0.36 -20.29 6.55
CA SER A 137 1.07 -20.00 6.37
C SER A 137 1.75 -20.85 5.29
N LYS A 138 0.98 -21.65 4.53
CA LYS A 138 1.56 -22.47 3.47
C LYS A 138 1.91 -21.61 2.27
N PRO A 139 2.88 -22.02 1.45
CA PRO A 139 3.15 -21.34 0.19
C PRO A 139 1.96 -21.43 -0.75
N HIS A 140 1.54 -20.29 -1.28
CA HIS A 140 0.46 -20.18 -2.25
C HIS A 140 0.94 -19.35 -3.45
N ARG A 141 0.42 -19.71 -4.61
CA ARG A 141 0.72 -19.05 -5.87
C ARG A 141 -0.47 -18.28 -6.42
N PHE A 142 -1.64 -18.50 -5.84
CA PHE A 142 -2.90 -17.93 -6.31
C PHE A 142 -3.54 -17.08 -5.23
N ASN A 143 -4.14 -15.98 -5.65
CA ASN A 143 -5.02 -15.19 -4.82
C ASN A 143 -6.30 -14.87 -5.59
N ASN A 144 -7.42 -14.79 -4.91
CA ASN A 144 -8.63 -14.24 -5.50
C ASN A 144 -8.73 -12.76 -5.16
N ILE A 145 -9.14 -11.97 -6.13
CA ILE A 145 -9.45 -10.55 -5.95
C ILE A 145 -10.87 -10.34 -6.42
N THR A 146 -11.71 -9.80 -5.54
CA THR A 146 -13.08 -9.42 -5.87
C THR A 146 -13.16 -7.93 -6.12
N GLN A 147 -13.77 -7.56 -7.23
CA GLN A 147 -14.03 -6.19 -7.65
C GLN A 147 -15.43 -5.78 -7.22
N PHE A 148 -15.56 -4.57 -6.65
CA PHE A 148 -16.83 -3.99 -6.23
C PHE A 148 -17.02 -2.62 -6.88
N THR A 149 -18.27 -2.25 -7.18
CA THR A 149 -18.63 -0.88 -7.55
C THR A 149 -18.48 0.06 -6.36
N LEU A 150 -18.22 1.33 -6.62
CA LEU A 150 -18.23 2.39 -5.60
C LEU A 150 -19.24 3.49 -6.00
N PRO A 151 -19.94 4.07 -5.04
CA PRO A 151 -19.83 3.89 -3.59
C PRO A 151 -20.71 2.78 -3.01
N ASP A 152 -21.54 2.11 -3.80
CA ASP A 152 -22.57 1.17 -3.35
C ASP A 152 -22.06 -0.25 -3.04
N CYS A 153 -20.76 -0.50 -3.25
CA CYS A 153 -20.03 -1.71 -2.83
C CYS A 153 -20.69 -3.02 -3.30
N ARG A 154 -21.24 -3.03 -4.54
CA ARG A 154 -21.79 -4.26 -5.13
C ARG A 154 -20.71 -5.08 -5.79
N PRO A 155 -20.66 -6.41 -5.57
CA PRO A 155 -19.70 -7.26 -6.24
C PRO A 155 -19.95 -7.27 -7.75
N VAL A 156 -18.86 -7.14 -8.53
CA VAL A 156 -18.89 -7.16 -10.00
C VAL A 156 -18.33 -8.48 -10.52
N ALA A 157 -17.14 -8.85 -10.06
CA ALA A 157 -16.44 -10.03 -10.49
C ALA A 157 -15.45 -10.49 -9.44
N THR A 158 -15.19 -11.80 -9.40
CA THR A 158 -14.05 -12.37 -8.67
C THR A 158 -13.09 -12.98 -9.69
N MET A 159 -11.83 -12.58 -9.60
CA MET A 159 -10.78 -12.99 -10.50
C MET A 159 -9.71 -13.74 -9.72
N THR A 160 -9.20 -14.84 -10.29
CA THR A 160 -8.06 -15.55 -9.72
C THR A 160 -6.78 -15.01 -10.32
N LEU A 161 -5.90 -14.51 -9.47
CA LEU A 161 -4.58 -14.02 -9.84
C LEU A 161 -3.56 -15.12 -9.59
N ASP A 162 -2.85 -15.54 -10.63
CA ASP A 162 -1.62 -16.32 -10.55
C ASP A 162 -0.44 -15.35 -10.66
N TYR A 163 0.26 -15.09 -9.57
CA TYR A 163 1.38 -14.17 -9.55
C TYR A 163 2.73 -14.80 -9.85
N GLY A 164 2.75 -16.08 -10.25
CA GLY A 164 3.95 -16.74 -10.76
C GLY A 164 5.02 -17.07 -9.73
N VAL A 165 4.83 -16.66 -8.48
CA VAL A 165 5.74 -16.90 -7.35
C VAL A 165 4.97 -17.44 -6.16
N GLU A 166 5.63 -18.29 -5.36
CA GLU A 166 5.04 -18.77 -4.11
C GLU A 166 5.26 -17.74 -3.01
N THR A 167 4.18 -17.39 -2.31
CA THR A 167 4.19 -16.46 -1.19
C THR A 167 3.52 -17.09 0.01
N ARG A 168 3.84 -16.62 1.20
CA ARG A 168 3.09 -16.95 2.41
C ARG A 168 1.91 -16.01 2.50
N TYR A 169 0.78 -16.55 2.93
CA TYR A 169 -0.48 -15.82 3.03
C TYR A 169 -0.93 -15.28 1.66
N ALA A 170 -1.94 -14.44 1.65
CA ALA A 170 -2.38 -13.71 0.47
C ALA A 170 -1.55 -12.43 0.25
N ALA A 171 -1.93 -11.63 -0.74
CA ALA A 171 -1.45 -10.26 -0.84
C ALA A 171 -1.72 -9.51 0.48
N GLN A 172 -0.71 -8.81 0.98
CA GLN A 172 -0.80 -8.07 2.22
C GLN A 172 -1.26 -6.63 1.98
N CYS A 173 -0.73 -6.00 0.93
CA CYS A 173 -1.15 -4.67 0.53
C CYS A 173 -1.43 -4.63 -0.97
N LEU A 174 -2.45 -3.85 -1.35
CA LEU A 174 -2.72 -3.45 -2.71
C LEU A 174 -2.63 -1.93 -2.81
N ALA A 175 -2.07 -1.43 -3.91
CA ALA A 175 -2.09 0.00 -4.22
C ALA A 175 -2.26 0.22 -5.72
N SER A 176 -2.65 1.43 -6.12
CA SER A 176 -2.84 1.80 -7.52
C SER A 176 -2.19 3.14 -7.85
N ASP A 177 -1.45 3.20 -8.95
CA ASP A 177 -0.92 4.45 -9.50
C ASP A 177 -1.85 5.11 -10.54
N GLY A 178 -3.07 4.59 -10.67
CA GLY A 178 -4.05 5.01 -11.67
C GLY A 178 -3.86 4.37 -13.06
N LYS A 179 -2.79 3.58 -13.26
CA LYS A 179 -2.53 2.83 -14.50
C LYS A 179 -2.37 1.34 -14.25
N SER A 180 -1.81 0.99 -13.11
CA SER A 180 -1.47 -0.38 -12.70
C SER A 180 -1.90 -0.61 -11.27
N ILE A 181 -2.14 -1.86 -10.93
CA ILE A 181 -2.36 -2.32 -9.56
C ILE A 181 -1.09 -3.03 -9.10
N TYR A 182 -0.68 -2.76 -7.87
CA TYR A 182 0.51 -3.31 -7.24
C TYR A 182 0.07 -4.17 -6.07
N ALA A 183 0.48 -5.44 -6.06
CA ALA A 183 0.20 -6.38 -4.99
C ALA A 183 1.50 -6.77 -4.29
N VAL A 184 1.59 -6.49 -3.00
CA VAL A 184 2.76 -6.80 -2.16
C VAL A 184 2.45 -7.95 -1.25
N PHE A 185 3.40 -8.88 -1.12
CA PHE A 185 3.26 -10.13 -0.37
C PHE A 185 4.38 -10.25 0.66
N TYR A 186 4.15 -11.05 1.70
CA TYR A 186 5.24 -11.46 2.58
C TYR A 186 6.23 -12.36 1.84
N ALA A 187 7.51 -12.14 2.11
CA ALA A 187 8.58 -12.94 1.54
C ALA A 187 8.51 -14.40 1.99
N THR A 188 8.74 -15.28 1.02
CA THR A 188 9.06 -16.67 1.32
C THR A 188 10.56 -16.87 1.50
N ASN A 189 11.38 -16.27 0.62
CA ASN A 189 12.85 -16.29 0.69
C ASN A 189 13.42 -15.09 -0.07
N GLY A 190 14.04 -14.15 0.61
CA GLY A 190 14.86 -13.09 -0.02
C GLY A 190 14.19 -11.76 -0.32
N GLY A 191 13.17 -11.36 0.41
CA GLY A 191 12.50 -10.06 0.33
C GLY A 191 11.09 -10.15 -0.26
N ASP A 192 10.24 -9.21 0.15
CA ASP A 192 8.83 -9.21 -0.24
C ASP A 192 8.69 -9.00 -1.75
N PRO A 193 7.98 -9.88 -2.47
CA PRO A 193 7.67 -9.64 -3.86
C PRO A 193 6.55 -8.62 -3.99
N CYS A 194 6.70 -7.71 -4.96
CA CYS A 194 5.64 -6.84 -5.45
C CYS A 194 5.32 -7.23 -6.89
N VAL A 195 4.09 -7.61 -7.15
CA VAL A 195 3.61 -7.96 -8.48
C VAL A 195 2.84 -6.79 -9.05
N ILE A 196 3.28 -6.31 -10.21
CA ILE A 196 2.63 -5.22 -10.95
C ILE A 196 1.64 -5.84 -11.92
N LEU A 197 0.41 -5.39 -11.88
CA LEU A 197 -0.73 -5.93 -12.61
C LEU A 197 -1.36 -4.89 -13.53
N THR A 198 -1.92 -5.32 -14.65
CA THR A 198 -2.88 -4.51 -15.39
C THR A 198 -4.18 -4.37 -14.58
N PRO A 199 -5.09 -3.43 -14.96
CA PRO A 199 -6.43 -3.35 -14.35
C PRO A 199 -7.24 -4.64 -14.45
N GLU A 200 -6.98 -5.46 -15.49
CA GLU A 200 -7.60 -6.80 -15.67
C GLU A 200 -6.88 -7.90 -14.87
N LEU A 201 -6.01 -7.53 -13.93
CA LEU A 201 -5.23 -8.40 -13.06
C LEU A 201 -4.28 -9.36 -13.79
N LYS A 202 -3.77 -8.96 -14.95
CA LYS A 202 -2.71 -9.71 -15.64
C LYS A 202 -1.35 -9.26 -15.12
N VAL A 203 -0.50 -10.23 -14.81
CA VAL A 203 0.87 -9.95 -14.34
C VAL A 203 1.68 -9.29 -15.46
N VAL A 204 2.18 -8.09 -15.20
CA VAL A 204 3.11 -7.37 -16.06
C VAL A 204 4.55 -7.68 -15.65
N LYS A 205 4.81 -7.63 -14.34
CA LYS A 205 6.17 -7.74 -13.80
C LYS A 205 6.14 -8.09 -12.32
N SER A 206 7.17 -8.79 -11.86
CA SER A 206 7.45 -8.97 -10.45
C SER A 206 8.78 -8.30 -10.09
N VAL A 207 8.80 -7.57 -8.97
CA VAL A 207 9.97 -6.85 -8.45
C VAL A 207 10.06 -7.06 -6.94
N ARG A 208 11.20 -6.72 -6.34
CA ARG A 208 11.33 -6.73 -4.87
C ARG A 208 10.95 -5.37 -4.31
N PHE A 209 10.08 -5.38 -3.32
CA PHE A 209 9.68 -4.17 -2.61
C PHE A 209 9.06 -4.53 -1.25
N ASN A 210 9.73 -4.18 -0.17
CA ASN A 210 9.27 -4.48 1.20
C ASN A 210 8.18 -3.48 1.63
N GLY A 211 6.98 -3.65 1.13
CA GLY A 211 5.81 -2.79 1.42
C GLY A 211 4.66 -3.53 2.10
N SER A 212 4.90 -4.72 2.64
CA SER A 212 3.86 -5.59 3.21
C SER A 212 3.24 -5.10 4.52
N THR A 213 3.81 -4.07 5.13
CA THR A 213 3.29 -3.41 6.34
C THR A 213 2.61 -2.07 6.07
N GLY A 214 2.39 -1.73 4.81
CA GLY A 214 1.70 -0.50 4.38
C GLY A 214 2.43 0.20 3.24
N PHE A 215 1.68 0.44 2.19
CA PHE A 215 2.18 1.01 0.96
C PHE A 215 1.05 1.65 0.17
N ASP A 216 1.26 2.89 -0.29
CA ASP A 216 0.30 3.55 -1.18
C ASP A 216 1.01 4.59 -2.07
N PHE A 217 0.34 5.01 -3.15
CA PHE A 217 0.81 6.08 -4.03
C PHE A 217 0.44 7.45 -3.48
N LEU A 218 1.33 8.42 -3.69
CA LEU A 218 1.08 9.80 -3.31
C LEU A 218 -0.05 10.41 -4.15
N PRO A 219 -0.91 11.23 -3.54
CA PRO A 219 -1.95 11.94 -4.27
C PRO A 219 -1.34 12.93 -5.27
N PRO A 220 -2.09 13.31 -6.34
CA PRO A 220 -1.57 14.14 -7.43
C PRO A 220 -0.87 15.41 -6.99
N SER A 221 -1.37 16.10 -5.96
CA SER A 221 -0.77 17.34 -5.45
C SER A 221 0.60 17.15 -4.80
N ARG A 222 0.93 15.93 -4.36
CA ARG A 222 2.20 15.56 -3.74
C ARG A 222 3.12 14.79 -4.67
N ASN A 223 2.62 14.42 -5.85
CA ASN A 223 3.39 13.73 -6.87
C ASN A 223 3.95 14.73 -7.89
N HIS A 224 5.00 15.48 -7.50
CA HIS A 224 5.61 16.49 -8.36
C HIS A 224 6.58 15.93 -9.41
N GLY A 225 6.74 14.60 -9.49
CA GLY A 225 7.63 13.94 -10.44
C GLY A 225 6.96 13.60 -11.77
N LYS A 226 7.77 13.18 -12.76
CA LYS A 226 7.28 12.60 -14.02
C LYS A 226 6.76 11.18 -13.84
N ASN A 227 7.26 10.48 -12.84
CA ASN A 227 6.91 9.10 -12.53
C ASN A 227 6.03 9.06 -11.28
N PRO A 228 5.22 8.02 -11.11
CA PRO A 228 4.46 7.83 -9.88
C PRO A 228 5.38 7.76 -8.67
N ARG A 229 5.02 8.47 -7.62
CA ARG A 229 5.69 8.41 -6.30
C ARG A 229 4.79 7.70 -5.32
N CYS A 230 5.40 6.93 -4.45
CA CYS A 230 4.70 6.19 -3.41
C CYS A 230 5.47 6.26 -2.09
N PHE A 231 4.85 5.83 -1.04
CA PHE A 231 5.48 5.65 0.25
C PHE A 231 5.28 4.22 0.75
N ARG A 232 6.15 3.80 1.65
CA ARG A 232 5.96 2.59 2.46
C ARG A 232 6.14 2.91 3.92
N VAL A 233 5.43 2.16 4.74
CA VAL A 233 5.53 2.23 6.19
C VAL A 233 6.39 1.07 6.70
N LYS A 234 7.22 1.32 7.70
CA LYS A 234 7.93 0.28 8.43
C LYS A 234 8.05 0.61 9.91
N HIS A 235 8.10 -0.41 10.73
CA HIS A 235 8.44 -0.26 12.13
C HIS A 235 9.92 0.08 12.33
N ILE A 236 10.21 0.89 13.34
CA ILE A 236 11.54 1.07 13.89
C ILE A 236 11.55 0.32 15.22
N GLY A 237 12.35 -0.73 15.32
CA GLY A 237 12.40 -1.61 16.47
C GLY A 237 11.83 -3.00 16.19
N ASP A 238 11.49 -3.73 17.24
CA ASP A 238 10.94 -5.08 17.11
C ASP A 238 9.47 -5.03 16.72
N TRP A 239 9.16 -5.48 15.51
CA TRP A 239 7.78 -5.56 15.01
C TRP A 239 7.09 -6.91 15.32
N HIS A 240 7.82 -7.88 15.87
CA HIS A 240 7.29 -9.17 16.31
C HIS A 240 6.65 -9.14 17.70
N VAL A 241 6.17 -7.98 18.13
CA VAL A 241 5.42 -7.87 19.37
C VAL A 241 4.10 -8.64 19.25
N PRO A 242 3.76 -9.52 20.21
CA PRO A 242 2.47 -10.20 20.20
C PRO A 242 1.30 -9.22 20.07
N ASN A 243 0.26 -9.63 19.33
CA ASN A 243 -0.90 -8.77 19.01
C ASN A 243 -1.64 -8.24 20.24
N ASP A 244 -1.47 -8.89 21.40
CA ASP A 244 -2.09 -8.51 22.68
C ASP A 244 -1.24 -7.54 23.53
N LYS A 245 -0.04 -7.17 23.06
CA LYS A 245 0.87 -6.27 23.78
C LYS A 245 1.01 -4.93 23.07
N PRO A 246 1.18 -3.84 23.85
CA PRO A 246 1.55 -2.55 23.28
C PRO A 246 2.87 -2.66 22.52
N ASN A 247 2.90 -2.07 21.34
CA ASN A 247 4.14 -1.93 20.58
C ASN A 247 4.57 -0.46 20.60
N PRO A 248 5.57 -0.10 21.42
CA PRO A 248 6.06 1.28 21.49
C PRO A 248 6.94 1.66 20.30
N ALA A 249 7.09 0.77 19.32
CA ALA A 249 7.94 1.03 18.17
C ALA A 249 7.48 2.28 17.39
N GLN A 250 8.44 3.07 17.00
CA GLN A 250 8.21 4.17 16.07
C GLN A 250 7.88 3.63 14.69
N VAL A 251 7.15 4.43 13.93
CA VAL A 251 6.91 4.18 12.52
C VAL A 251 7.72 5.16 11.70
N ARG A 252 8.36 4.64 10.67
CA ARG A 252 9.05 5.41 9.64
C ARG A 252 8.35 5.22 8.30
N ILE A 253 8.15 6.33 7.59
CA ILE A 253 7.61 6.37 6.24
C ILE A 253 8.72 6.79 5.29
N ASP A 254 9.08 5.89 4.37
CA ASP A 254 10.07 6.12 3.33
C ASP A 254 9.35 6.36 1.99
N PHE A 255 9.93 7.22 1.13
CA PHE A 255 9.37 7.60 -0.16
C PHE A 255 10.15 7.01 -1.32
N PHE A 256 9.43 6.66 -2.38
CA PHE A 256 9.97 6.03 -3.58
C PHE A 256 9.38 6.66 -4.84
N GLU A 257 10.15 6.63 -5.91
CA GLU A 257 9.68 6.90 -7.26
C GLU A 257 9.68 5.60 -8.06
N VAL A 258 8.63 5.35 -8.84
CA VAL A 258 8.53 4.15 -9.68
C VAL A 258 9.02 4.46 -11.08
N VAL A 259 10.25 4.06 -11.38
CA VAL A 259 10.92 4.26 -12.68
C VAL A 259 11.00 2.92 -13.40
N ASP A 260 10.36 2.79 -14.56
CA ASP A 260 10.32 1.55 -15.34
C ASP A 260 9.91 0.32 -14.51
N GLY A 261 8.94 0.52 -13.61
CA GLY A 261 8.46 -0.50 -12.70
C GLY A 261 9.47 -0.94 -11.64
N LYS A 262 10.44 -0.11 -11.30
CA LYS A 262 11.38 -0.31 -10.19
C LYS A 262 11.17 0.79 -9.15
N PHE A 263 11.21 0.42 -7.89
CA PHE A 263 11.12 1.37 -6.77
C PHE A 263 12.50 1.95 -6.47
N VAL A 264 12.68 3.21 -6.77
CA VAL A 264 13.91 3.97 -6.49
C VAL A 264 13.68 4.78 -5.22
N ASN A 265 14.47 4.53 -4.18
CA ASN A 265 14.36 5.26 -2.93
C ASN A 265 14.74 6.74 -3.14
N ILE A 266 13.81 7.63 -2.82
CA ILE A 266 13.98 9.09 -2.86
C ILE A 266 13.90 9.71 -1.46
N THR A 267 13.91 8.88 -0.41
CA THR A 267 13.97 9.36 0.97
C THR A 267 15.34 9.96 1.28
N GLU A 268 15.33 11.08 1.98
CA GLU A 268 16.52 11.73 2.51
C GLU A 268 17.02 11.06 3.78
#